data_5ecaf7ea028d9cc5364600502855d381
#
_entry.id   5ecaf7ea028d9cc5364600502855d381
#
_cell.length_a   1.000
_cell.length_b   1.000
_cell.length_c   1.000
_cell.angle_alpha   90.00
_cell.angle_beta   90.00
_cell.angle_gamma   90.00
#
_symmetry.space_group_name_H-M   'P 1'
#
loop_
_entity.id
_entity.type
_entity.pdbx_description
1 polymer ?
#
loop_
_entity_poly.entity_id
_entity_poly.type
_entity_poly.pdbx_seq_one_letter_code
_entity_poly.pdbx_strand_id
1 'polypeptide(L)'
;PLDRSSAASDVYKRQVPELVTQREPGDLFVIRNAGNIVPSYGPEPGGVSASVEYAVAALQVSDIVICGHSDCGAMTAIATCKCLDHMPAVAGWLRYADSGRVVNEARQHVDQHAKVASMVRENVIAQLANIQTHPSVRLALEEKRVTLHGWVYDIESGCIQAFDGRTGQFVALADNPTARAVSY
;
A
#
# COMPACT_ATOMS: atom_id res chain seq x y z
N PRO A 1 13.29 -29.15 -13.06
CA PRO A 1 12.68 -28.82 -11.78
C PRO A 1 12.63 -27.29 -11.70
N LEU A 2 11.42 -26.75 -11.74
CA LEU A 2 11.21 -25.35 -11.49
C LEU A 2 11.76 -25.06 -10.10
N ASP A 3 12.70 -24.13 -10.01
CA ASP A 3 13.16 -23.63 -8.73
C ASP A 3 11.98 -23.03 -7.99
N ARG A 4 11.46 -23.80 -7.02
CA ARG A 4 10.31 -23.43 -6.21
C ARG A 4 10.64 -22.31 -5.21
N SER A 5 11.91 -21.90 -5.11
CA SER A 5 12.33 -20.93 -4.10
C SER A 5 11.80 -19.52 -4.37
N SER A 6 11.76 -19.08 -5.62
CA SER A 6 11.27 -17.72 -5.95
C SER A 6 9.74 -17.64 -6.07
N ALA A 7 9.09 -18.64 -6.69
CA ALA A 7 7.64 -18.65 -6.83
C ALA A 7 6.91 -19.00 -5.52
N ALA A 8 7.50 -19.90 -4.70
CA ALA A 8 6.95 -20.24 -3.40
C ALA A 8 7.04 -19.08 -2.42
N SER A 9 8.10 -18.24 -2.49
CA SER A 9 8.23 -17.07 -1.61
C SER A 9 7.09 -16.06 -1.79
N ASP A 10 6.61 -15.85 -3.02
CA ASP A 10 5.50 -14.93 -3.28
C ASP A 10 4.14 -15.45 -2.77
N VAL A 11 3.93 -16.77 -2.78
CA VAL A 11 2.68 -17.37 -2.27
C VAL A 11 2.65 -17.39 -0.75
N TYR A 12 3.77 -17.65 -0.10
CA TYR A 12 3.88 -17.68 1.37
C TYR A 12 4.04 -16.29 2.00
N LYS A 13 4.46 -15.27 1.24
CA LYS A 13 4.58 -13.87 1.69
C LYS A 13 3.23 -13.12 1.72
N ARG A 14 2.13 -13.75 1.34
CA ARG A 14 0.81 -13.12 1.43
C ARG A 14 0.34 -13.13 2.89
N GLN A 15 0.38 -11.97 3.49
CA GLN A 15 -0.20 -11.73 4.80
C GLN A 15 -1.68 -12.13 4.80
N VAL A 16 -2.13 -12.69 5.89
CA VAL A 16 -3.56 -12.85 6.18
C VAL A 16 -3.99 -11.63 6.98
N PRO A 17 -4.73 -10.67 6.38
CA PRO A 17 -5.05 -9.40 7.03
C PRO A 17 -5.75 -9.60 8.37
N GLU A 18 -6.61 -10.60 8.48
CA GLU A 18 -7.34 -10.94 9.69
C GLU A 18 -6.38 -11.30 10.83
N LEU A 19 -5.34 -12.08 10.55
CA LEU A 19 -4.33 -12.44 11.55
C LEU A 19 -3.49 -11.22 11.98
N VAL A 20 -3.10 -10.39 11.00
CA VAL A 20 -2.28 -9.18 11.26
C VAL A 20 -3.05 -8.17 12.09
N THR A 21 -4.35 -8.02 11.85
CA THR A 21 -5.22 -7.07 12.56
C THR A 21 -5.96 -7.68 13.75
N GLN A 22 -5.79 -8.99 13.99
CA GLN A 22 -6.52 -9.75 15.02
C GLN A 22 -8.04 -9.60 14.89
N ARG A 23 -8.55 -9.69 13.65
CA ARG A 23 -9.97 -9.58 13.31
C ARG A 23 -10.53 -10.93 12.89
N GLU A 24 -11.84 -11.09 13.09
CA GLU A 24 -12.55 -12.28 12.66
C GLU A 24 -12.83 -12.25 11.14
N PRO A 25 -13.01 -13.40 10.49
CA PRO A 25 -13.46 -13.46 9.11
C PRO A 25 -14.76 -12.69 8.90
N GLY A 26 -14.74 -11.73 7.96
CA GLY A 26 -15.88 -10.87 7.66
C GLY A 26 -15.80 -9.47 8.26
N ASP A 27 -14.90 -9.21 9.20
CA ASP A 27 -14.69 -7.89 9.78
C ASP A 27 -13.95 -6.94 8.83
N LEU A 28 -13.24 -7.50 7.85
CA LEU A 28 -12.43 -6.75 6.90
C LEU A 28 -12.95 -6.85 5.47
N PHE A 29 -13.05 -5.72 4.81
CA PHE A 29 -13.21 -5.66 3.35
C PHE A 29 -11.83 -5.50 2.70
N VAL A 30 -11.32 -6.55 2.07
CA VAL A 30 -9.95 -6.63 1.59
C VAL A 30 -9.85 -6.50 0.08
N ILE A 31 -9.11 -5.50 -0.40
CA ILE A 31 -8.77 -5.31 -1.82
C ILE A 31 -7.30 -5.70 -1.99
N ARG A 32 -7.02 -6.74 -2.78
CA ARG A 32 -5.66 -7.21 -3.04
C ARG A 32 -5.25 -7.00 -4.49
N ASN A 33 -4.09 -6.39 -4.68
CA ASN A 33 -3.48 -6.24 -5.99
C ASN A 33 -1.95 -6.20 -5.89
N ALA A 34 -1.27 -6.30 -7.04
CA ALA A 34 0.19 -6.20 -7.09
C ALA A 34 0.63 -4.78 -6.68
N GLY A 35 1.44 -4.70 -5.61
CA GLY A 35 2.03 -3.44 -5.16
C GLY A 35 1.08 -2.53 -4.37
N ASN A 36 0.01 -3.05 -3.78
CA ASN A 36 -0.97 -2.28 -2.97
C ASN A 36 -1.41 -0.95 -3.63
N ILE A 37 -1.60 -0.98 -4.94
CA ILE A 37 -1.86 0.21 -5.76
C ILE A 37 -3.32 0.64 -5.67
N VAL A 38 -3.52 1.93 -5.52
CA VAL A 38 -4.79 2.62 -5.66
C VAL A 38 -4.62 3.65 -6.78
N PRO A 39 -5.21 3.44 -7.97
CA PRO A 39 -5.20 4.47 -9.00
C PRO A 39 -5.87 5.76 -8.50
N SER A 40 -5.37 6.91 -8.94
CA SER A 40 -6.10 8.16 -8.75
C SER A 40 -7.47 8.07 -9.41
N TYR A 41 -8.48 8.73 -8.84
CA TYR A 41 -9.81 8.77 -9.44
C TYR A 41 -9.76 9.39 -10.83
N GLY A 42 -10.38 8.74 -11.78
CA GLY A 42 -10.39 9.15 -13.19
C GLY A 42 -11.73 8.84 -13.87
N PRO A 43 -11.90 9.28 -15.12
CA PRO A 43 -13.17 9.13 -15.87
C PRO A 43 -13.52 7.66 -16.15
N GLU A 44 -12.53 6.77 -16.15
CA GLU A 44 -12.71 5.33 -16.32
C GLU A 44 -12.31 4.61 -15.02
N PRO A 45 -13.22 4.50 -14.04
CA PRO A 45 -12.92 3.85 -12.78
C PRO A 45 -12.72 2.35 -13.00
N GLY A 46 -11.59 1.85 -12.51
CA GLY A 46 -11.31 0.41 -12.49
C GLY A 46 -11.89 -0.29 -11.26
N GLY A 47 -11.70 -1.61 -11.18
CA GLY A 47 -12.23 -2.42 -10.08
C GLY A 47 -11.78 -1.96 -8.69
N VAL A 48 -10.56 -1.42 -8.54
CA VAL A 48 -10.10 -0.88 -7.24
C VAL A 48 -10.93 0.35 -6.84
N SER A 49 -11.14 1.30 -7.76
CA SER A 49 -11.94 2.50 -7.50
C SER A 49 -13.39 2.14 -7.13
N ALA A 50 -14.00 1.21 -7.86
CA ALA A 50 -15.35 0.73 -7.56
C ALA A 50 -15.43 0.04 -6.18
N SER A 51 -14.41 -0.75 -5.82
CA SER A 51 -14.34 -1.41 -4.51
C SER A 51 -14.16 -0.40 -3.37
N VAL A 52 -13.34 0.64 -3.57
CA VAL A 52 -13.17 1.73 -2.60
C VAL A 52 -14.49 2.47 -2.39
N GLU A 53 -15.16 2.83 -3.47
CA GLU A 53 -16.47 3.50 -3.38
C GLU A 53 -17.50 2.65 -2.65
N TYR A 54 -17.57 1.35 -2.96
CA TYR A 54 -18.48 0.42 -2.28
C TYR A 54 -18.17 0.31 -0.79
N ALA A 55 -16.90 0.18 -0.42
CA ALA A 55 -16.48 0.10 0.99
C ALA A 55 -16.89 1.35 1.78
N VAL A 56 -16.70 2.53 1.20
CA VAL A 56 -16.99 3.80 1.89
C VAL A 56 -18.48 4.15 1.86
N ALA A 57 -19.14 4.02 0.71
CA ALA A 57 -20.52 4.48 0.54
C ALA A 57 -21.57 3.45 0.99
N ALA A 58 -21.33 2.15 0.71
CA ALA A 58 -22.29 1.10 1.03
C ALA A 58 -21.99 0.41 2.38
N LEU A 59 -20.72 0.01 2.59
CA LEU A 59 -20.33 -0.68 3.83
C LEU A 59 -20.02 0.29 4.98
N GLN A 60 -19.83 1.57 4.70
CA GLN A 60 -19.56 2.62 5.68
C GLN A 60 -18.39 2.31 6.62
N VAL A 61 -17.29 1.83 6.03
CA VAL A 61 -16.07 1.55 6.79
C VAL A 61 -15.54 2.80 7.50
N SER A 62 -15.05 2.64 8.72
CA SER A 62 -14.48 3.74 9.53
C SER A 62 -12.98 3.95 9.30
N ASP A 63 -12.30 2.92 8.81
CA ASP A 63 -10.85 2.93 8.66
C ASP A 63 -10.45 2.36 7.30
N ILE A 64 -9.51 3.01 6.64
CA ILE A 64 -8.90 2.53 5.40
C ILE A 64 -7.40 2.39 5.61
N VAL A 65 -6.89 1.20 5.40
CA VAL A 65 -5.46 0.89 5.54
C VAL A 65 -4.83 0.63 4.18
N ILE A 66 -3.85 1.43 3.80
CA ILE A 66 -2.95 1.13 2.68
C ILE A 66 -1.75 0.38 3.26
N CYS A 67 -1.66 -0.92 2.97
CA CYS A 67 -0.65 -1.78 3.55
C CYS A 67 0.35 -2.27 2.50
N GLY A 68 1.59 -1.79 2.58
CA GLY A 68 2.76 -2.37 1.89
C GLY A 68 3.44 -3.43 2.75
N HIS A 69 4.44 -4.10 2.20
CA HIS A 69 5.22 -5.09 2.95
C HIS A 69 6.69 -5.10 2.51
N SER A 70 7.58 -5.56 3.40
CA SER A 70 8.99 -5.79 3.05
C SER A 70 9.11 -6.82 1.91
N ASP A 71 10.19 -6.79 1.16
CA ASP A 71 10.47 -7.70 0.04
C ASP A 71 9.37 -7.76 -1.04
N CYS A 72 8.64 -6.69 -1.24
CA CYS A 72 7.60 -6.63 -2.27
C CYS A 72 8.19 -6.75 -3.68
N GLY A 73 7.84 -7.80 -4.41
CA GLY A 73 8.34 -8.04 -5.77
C GLY A 73 8.00 -6.90 -6.74
N ALA A 74 6.82 -6.29 -6.62
CA ALA A 74 6.42 -5.14 -7.43
C ALA A 74 7.31 -3.92 -7.14
N MET A 75 7.55 -3.61 -5.87
CA MET A 75 8.39 -2.47 -5.47
C MET A 75 9.86 -2.74 -5.79
N THR A 76 10.32 -3.99 -5.70
CA THR A 76 11.65 -4.39 -6.16
C THR A 76 11.82 -4.16 -7.66
N ALA A 77 10.83 -4.56 -8.48
CA ALA A 77 10.88 -4.34 -9.92
C ALA A 77 10.99 -2.85 -10.28
N ILE A 78 10.22 -2.00 -9.60
CA ILE A 78 10.26 -0.54 -9.78
C ILE A 78 11.63 0.02 -9.34
N ALA A 79 12.06 -0.28 -8.12
CA ALA A 79 13.29 0.28 -7.54
C ALA A 79 14.56 -0.11 -8.30
N THR A 80 14.56 -1.31 -8.94
CA THR A 80 15.70 -1.82 -9.70
C THR A 80 15.58 -1.61 -11.21
N CYS A 81 14.54 -0.91 -11.68
CA CYS A 81 14.25 -0.71 -13.09
C CYS A 81 14.22 -2.03 -13.89
N LYS A 82 13.64 -3.08 -13.31
CA LYS A 82 13.53 -4.38 -13.95
C LYS A 82 12.65 -4.29 -15.19
N CYS A 83 13.14 -4.79 -16.31
CA CYS A 83 12.36 -4.87 -17.54
C CYS A 83 11.12 -5.76 -17.34
N LEU A 84 9.95 -5.24 -17.66
CA LEU A 84 8.65 -5.91 -17.55
C LEU A 84 7.97 -6.12 -18.93
N ASP A 85 8.72 -6.06 -20.03
CA ASP A 85 8.18 -6.16 -21.39
C ASP A 85 7.41 -7.46 -21.64
N HIS A 86 7.76 -8.53 -20.92
CA HIS A 86 7.06 -9.81 -20.94
C HIS A 86 5.76 -9.85 -20.11
N MET A 87 5.46 -8.76 -19.37
CA MET A 87 4.27 -8.60 -18.54
C MET A 87 3.64 -7.21 -18.74
N PRO A 88 3.13 -6.89 -19.94
CA PRO A 88 2.70 -5.52 -20.27
C PRO A 88 1.56 -5.02 -19.38
N ALA A 89 0.66 -5.88 -18.94
CA ALA A 89 -0.41 -5.51 -18.00
C ALA A 89 0.14 -5.11 -16.62
N VAL A 90 1.15 -5.84 -16.12
CA VAL A 90 1.85 -5.49 -14.87
C VAL A 90 2.61 -4.19 -15.03
N ALA A 91 3.35 -4.03 -16.13
CA ALA A 91 4.09 -2.80 -16.43
C ALA A 91 3.15 -1.58 -16.46
N GLY A 92 2.00 -1.69 -17.14
CA GLY A 92 0.98 -0.64 -17.17
C GLY A 92 0.40 -0.34 -15.79
N TRP A 93 0.13 -1.38 -15.00
CA TRP A 93 -0.40 -1.26 -13.65
C TRP A 93 0.57 -0.56 -12.69
N LEU A 94 1.83 -0.92 -12.70
CA LEU A 94 2.83 -0.35 -11.79
C LEU A 94 3.14 1.14 -12.05
N ARG A 95 2.72 1.71 -13.17
CA ARG A 95 2.82 3.16 -13.43
C ARG A 95 2.05 4.02 -12.44
N TYR A 96 1.03 3.48 -11.80
CA TYR A 96 0.33 4.19 -10.72
C TYR A 96 1.19 4.39 -9.45
N ALA A 97 2.39 3.82 -9.40
CA ALA A 97 3.40 4.06 -8.37
C ALA A 97 4.49 5.05 -8.82
N ASP A 98 4.39 5.65 -10.01
CA ASP A 98 5.43 6.50 -10.59
C ASP A 98 5.75 7.73 -9.71
N SER A 99 4.78 8.33 -9.03
CA SER A 99 5.05 9.43 -8.11
C SER A 99 5.97 9.01 -6.96
N GLY A 100 5.72 7.85 -6.35
CA GLY A 100 6.60 7.28 -5.32
C GLY A 100 7.97 6.89 -5.88
N ARG A 101 8.02 6.35 -7.11
CA ARG A 101 9.29 6.02 -7.79
C ARG A 101 10.17 7.25 -7.98
N VAL A 102 9.63 8.35 -8.48
CA VAL A 102 10.39 9.60 -8.71
C VAL A 102 10.97 10.13 -7.40
N VAL A 103 10.20 10.11 -6.32
CA VAL A 103 10.69 10.52 -5.00
C VAL A 103 11.81 9.59 -4.52
N ASN A 104 11.62 8.28 -4.65
CA ASN A 104 12.61 7.29 -4.25
C ASN A 104 13.92 7.42 -5.03
N GLU A 105 13.86 7.66 -6.33
CA GLU A 105 15.04 7.87 -7.19
C GLU A 105 15.82 9.15 -6.84
N ALA A 106 15.15 10.18 -6.37
CA ALA A 106 15.78 11.42 -5.93
C ALA A 106 16.51 11.30 -4.60
N ARG A 107 16.30 10.22 -3.85
CA ARG A 107 16.97 9.97 -2.57
C ARG A 107 18.27 9.18 -2.75
N GLN A 108 19.22 9.41 -1.85
CA GLN A 108 20.42 8.58 -1.77
C GLN A 108 20.14 7.34 -0.90
N HIS A 109 20.61 6.18 -1.36
CA HIS A 109 20.46 4.91 -0.67
C HIS A 109 21.83 4.26 -0.46
N VAL A 110 22.04 3.67 0.70
CA VAL A 110 23.31 3.02 1.06
C VAL A 110 23.54 1.73 0.27
N ASP A 111 22.45 1.06 -0.09
CA ASP A 111 22.45 -0.17 -0.88
C ASP A 111 21.10 -0.41 -1.57
N GLN A 112 21.01 -1.50 -2.33
CA GLN A 112 19.80 -1.87 -3.05
C GLN A 112 18.64 -2.26 -2.10
N HIS A 113 18.92 -2.89 -0.98
CA HIS A 113 17.90 -3.27 0.01
C HIS A 113 17.26 -2.02 0.60
N ALA A 114 18.07 -1.04 1.01
CA ALA A 114 17.58 0.26 1.49
C ALA A 114 16.75 0.98 0.42
N LYS A 115 17.15 0.91 -0.87
CA LYS A 115 16.40 1.47 -1.99
C LYS A 115 15.03 0.82 -2.16
N VAL A 116 14.92 -0.49 -2.04
CA VAL A 116 13.65 -1.22 -2.11
C VAL A 116 12.77 -0.91 -0.90
N ALA A 117 13.33 -0.92 0.31
CA ALA A 117 12.60 -0.57 1.52
C ALA A 117 12.04 0.86 1.47
N SER A 118 12.83 1.81 0.94
CA SER A 118 12.38 3.17 0.69
C SER A 118 11.25 3.21 -0.34
N MET A 119 11.37 2.46 -1.46
CA MET A 119 10.32 2.38 -2.48
C MET A 119 8.99 1.87 -1.93
N VAL A 120 9.01 0.90 -1.03
CA VAL A 120 7.79 0.41 -0.36
C VAL A 120 7.10 1.53 0.42
N ARG A 121 7.86 2.32 1.19
CA ARG A 121 7.34 3.44 1.98
C ARG A 121 6.81 4.56 1.10
N GLU A 122 7.57 4.97 0.08
CA GLU A 122 7.15 6.02 -0.86
C GLU A 122 5.90 5.60 -1.64
N ASN A 123 5.77 4.31 -1.98
CA ASN A 123 4.56 3.81 -2.60
C ASN A 123 3.35 3.91 -1.66
N VAL A 124 3.48 3.53 -0.38
CA VAL A 124 2.37 3.70 0.59
C VAL A 124 1.93 5.16 0.67
N ILE A 125 2.88 6.10 0.75
CA ILE A 125 2.58 7.54 0.78
C ILE A 125 1.87 7.98 -0.52
N ALA A 126 2.35 7.53 -1.67
CA ALA A 126 1.75 7.85 -2.96
C ALA A 126 0.30 7.33 -3.07
N GLN A 127 0.06 6.09 -2.61
CA GLN A 127 -1.28 5.52 -2.65
C GLN A 127 -2.24 6.17 -1.63
N LEU A 128 -1.73 6.67 -0.50
CA LEU A 128 -2.50 7.51 0.42
C LEU A 128 -2.93 8.84 -0.23
N ALA A 129 -2.09 9.44 -1.06
CA ALA A 129 -2.47 10.62 -1.83
C ALA A 129 -3.51 10.28 -2.92
N ASN A 130 -3.30 9.16 -3.63
CA ASN A 130 -4.21 8.71 -4.68
C ASN A 130 -5.62 8.41 -4.16
N ILE A 131 -5.75 7.72 -3.01
CA ILE A 131 -7.07 7.36 -2.46
C ILE A 131 -7.89 8.59 -2.07
N GLN A 132 -7.25 9.68 -1.67
CA GLN A 132 -7.89 10.94 -1.32
C GLN A 132 -8.49 11.65 -2.54
N THR A 133 -8.12 11.27 -3.76
CA THR A 133 -8.73 11.79 -4.99
C THR A 133 -10.12 11.21 -5.25
N HIS A 134 -10.50 10.10 -4.59
CA HIS A 134 -11.80 9.47 -4.74
C HIS A 134 -12.87 10.30 -4.02
N PRO A 135 -13.95 10.71 -4.71
CA PRO A 135 -14.97 11.58 -4.13
C PRO A 135 -15.61 11.02 -2.87
N SER A 136 -15.90 9.71 -2.84
CA SER A 136 -16.49 9.05 -1.65
C SER A 136 -15.57 9.12 -0.43
N VAL A 137 -14.27 8.90 -0.63
CA VAL A 137 -13.25 8.98 0.43
C VAL A 137 -13.09 10.42 0.91
N ARG A 138 -13.00 11.37 -0.03
CA ARG A 138 -12.84 12.79 0.31
C ARG A 138 -13.98 13.30 1.17
N LEU A 139 -15.23 13.04 0.76
CA LEU A 139 -16.41 13.42 1.54
C LEU A 139 -16.41 12.77 2.93
N ALA A 140 -16.09 11.48 3.00
CA ALA A 140 -16.03 10.76 4.28
C ALA A 140 -14.93 11.28 5.23
N LEU A 141 -13.79 11.75 4.67
CA LEU A 141 -12.74 12.41 5.46
C LEU A 141 -13.20 13.77 5.98
N GLU A 142 -13.82 14.62 5.14
CA GLU A 142 -14.36 15.92 5.53
C GLU A 142 -15.42 15.77 6.64
N GLU A 143 -16.25 14.74 6.57
CA GLU A 143 -17.25 14.39 7.58
C GLU A 143 -16.66 13.66 8.81
N LYS A 144 -15.36 13.39 8.83
CA LYS A 144 -14.65 12.64 9.88
C LYS A 144 -15.21 11.23 10.14
N ARG A 145 -15.81 10.62 9.11
CA ARG A 145 -16.33 9.23 9.17
C ARG A 145 -15.27 8.19 8.88
N VAL A 146 -14.21 8.58 8.15
CA VAL A 146 -13.13 7.68 7.75
C VAL A 146 -11.80 8.21 8.25
N THR A 147 -10.93 7.31 8.68
CA THR A 147 -9.52 7.56 9.00
C THR A 147 -8.64 6.81 8.00
N LEU A 148 -7.58 7.46 7.50
CA LEU A 148 -6.60 6.82 6.63
C LEU A 148 -5.37 6.39 7.41
N HIS A 149 -4.89 5.18 7.13
CA HIS A 149 -3.69 4.60 7.71
C HIS A 149 -2.76 4.11 6.60
N GLY A 150 -1.48 4.38 6.72
CA GLY A 150 -0.43 3.85 5.85
C GLY A 150 0.47 2.92 6.64
N TRP A 151 0.51 1.65 6.27
CA TRP A 151 1.29 0.65 6.98
C TRP A 151 2.33 0.00 6.09
N VAL A 152 3.44 -0.38 6.68
CA VAL A 152 4.42 -1.29 6.10
C VAL A 152 4.62 -2.44 7.07
N TYR A 153 4.23 -3.63 6.63
CA TYR A 153 4.42 -4.87 7.37
C TYR A 153 5.80 -5.47 7.04
N ASP A 154 6.56 -5.74 8.05
CA ASP A 154 7.81 -6.48 7.91
C ASP A 154 7.56 -7.98 8.03
N ILE A 155 7.85 -8.72 6.95
CA ILE A 155 7.53 -10.15 6.85
C ILE A 155 8.38 -11.00 7.79
N GLU A 156 9.63 -10.59 8.04
CA GLU A 156 10.56 -11.37 8.86
C GLU A 156 10.26 -11.22 10.34
N SER A 157 10.05 -9.98 10.79
CA SER A 157 9.82 -9.68 12.21
C SER A 157 8.35 -9.72 12.61
N GLY A 158 7.41 -9.65 11.65
CA GLY A 158 5.99 -9.50 11.93
C GLY A 158 5.59 -8.11 12.44
N CYS A 159 6.53 -7.16 12.45
CA CYS A 159 6.29 -5.80 12.92
C CYS A 159 5.58 -4.94 11.88
N ILE A 160 4.77 -3.99 12.35
CA ILE A 160 4.13 -2.98 11.50
C ILE A 160 4.75 -1.62 11.79
N GLN A 161 5.15 -0.93 10.72
CA GLN A 161 5.46 0.49 10.76
C GLN A 161 4.28 1.27 10.19
N ALA A 162 3.78 2.25 10.95
CA ALA A 162 2.68 3.11 10.55
C ALA A 162 3.21 4.51 10.18
N PHE A 163 2.69 5.07 9.11
CA PHE A 163 2.99 6.44 8.69
C PHE A 163 2.26 7.43 9.60
N ASP A 164 3.02 8.26 10.29
CA ASP A 164 2.49 9.39 11.07
C ASP A 164 2.50 10.66 10.19
N GLY A 165 1.32 11.08 9.76
CA GLY A 165 1.17 12.27 8.90
C GLY A 165 1.60 13.59 9.56
N ARG A 166 1.70 13.64 10.91
CA ARG A 166 2.17 14.84 11.62
C ARG A 166 3.68 15.00 11.53
N THR A 167 4.40 13.89 11.54
CA THR A 167 5.88 13.89 11.49
C THR A 167 6.42 13.61 10.10
N GLY A 168 5.59 13.04 9.22
CA GLY A 168 5.99 12.54 7.90
C GLY A 168 6.89 11.31 7.97
N GLN A 169 6.90 10.59 9.08
CA GLN A 169 7.78 9.45 9.32
C GLN A 169 6.99 8.16 9.55
N PHE A 170 7.63 7.03 9.24
CA PHE A 170 7.13 5.72 9.64
C PHE A 170 7.65 5.40 11.05
N VAL A 171 6.75 5.06 11.95
CA VAL A 171 7.01 4.70 13.34
C VAL A 171 6.47 3.31 13.63
N ALA A 172 7.07 2.60 14.58
CA ALA A 172 6.53 1.29 14.97
C ALA A 172 5.10 1.48 15.51
N LEU A 173 4.14 0.72 14.98
CA LEU A 173 2.73 0.82 15.39
C LEU A 173 2.56 0.47 16.88
N ALA A 174 3.40 -0.42 17.41
CA ALA A 174 3.42 -0.77 18.82
C ALA A 174 3.75 0.41 19.73
N ASP A 175 4.64 1.32 19.26
CA ASP A 175 5.07 2.49 20.03
C ASP A 175 4.11 3.67 19.85
N ASN A 176 3.40 3.72 18.72
CA ASN A 176 2.42 4.76 18.43
C ASN A 176 1.15 4.18 17.79
N PRO A 177 0.28 3.52 18.57
CA PRO A 177 -0.93 2.88 18.05
C PRO A 177 -1.97 3.86 17.51
N THR A 178 -1.79 5.16 17.73
CA THR A 178 -2.66 6.23 17.24
C THR A 178 -2.12 6.94 15.99
N ALA A 179 -1.01 6.46 15.41
CA ALA A 179 -0.47 7.02 14.17
C ALA A 179 -1.52 6.99 13.05
N ARG A 180 -1.76 8.14 12.44
CA ARG A 180 -2.72 8.31 11.32
C ARG A 180 -2.02 8.99 10.17
N ALA A 181 -2.34 8.59 8.95
CA ALA A 181 -1.76 9.17 7.74
C ALA A 181 -2.27 10.60 7.49
N VAL A 182 -3.52 10.88 7.86
CA VAL A 182 -4.14 12.20 7.71
C VAL A 182 -4.79 12.58 9.03
N SER A 183 -4.43 13.75 9.56
CA SER A 183 -5.05 14.37 10.73
C SER A 183 -5.81 15.61 10.26
N TYR A 184 -7.12 15.65 10.50
CA TYR A 184 -7.96 16.84 10.35
C TYR A 184 -8.36 17.40 11.72
#